data_c9c9c99c8c31ed99f8481fb3165418c5
#
_entry.id   c9c9c99c8c31ed99f8481fb3165418c5
#
_cell.length_a   1.000
_cell.length_b   1.000
_cell.length_c   1.000
_cell.angle_alpha   90.00
_cell.angle_beta   90.00
_cell.angle_gamma   90.00
#
_symmetry.space_group_name_H-M   'P 1'
#
loop_
_entity.id
_entity.type
_entity.pdbx_description
1 polymer ?
#
loop_
_entity_poly.entity_id
_entity_poly.type
_entity_poly.pdbx_seq_one_letter_code
_entity_poly.pdbx_strand_id
1 'polypeptide(L)'
;METTSSPHLSPLDFASSPINKSLTSERKVEHYRQMERIRRFEQASLQQYAKGGRMGGFLHLYIGQESIAVGCASLMGENDHMITAYRCHAHALAVGMSMNECMAELFGKATGCSKGKGGSMHFFAPDKNFWGGHGIVAGQTPLGLGLGYGLKYKNLEGAALCFLGDGAVNQGAFHESLNLAALFEIPVVYIIENNGYSMGTSQKRSSAYKDCLAQRADAYNMEWDVVNGEDFYEVRAKVQIAMERARKESKPSILEINTYRYYGHSVADANHKVYRSPEEIENYKKNHDPINLWRQRLISEGILTEEAAKEIGKEAKQEAAASVKFAEESPNPTIEDITDDVYWETDNQTEASKIGRHFFND
;
A
#
# COMPACT_ATOMS: atom_id res chain seq x y z
N MET A 1 -32.96 14.78 21.44
CA MET A 1 -32.02 13.65 21.58
C MET A 1 -30.65 14.28 21.63
N GLU A 2 -30.06 14.30 22.80
CA GLU A 2 -28.79 14.92 23.08
C GLU A 2 -27.67 14.16 22.36
N THR A 3 -26.91 14.86 21.57
CA THR A 3 -25.67 14.35 20.97
C THR A 3 -24.66 14.20 22.10
N THR A 4 -24.38 12.98 22.51
CA THR A 4 -23.25 12.68 23.38
C THR A 4 -21.96 13.01 22.62
N SER A 5 -21.39 14.16 22.91
CA SER A 5 -20.04 14.53 22.52
C SER A 5 -19.07 13.52 23.13
N SER A 6 -18.35 12.82 22.26
CA SER A 6 -17.19 12.01 22.68
C SER A 6 -16.27 12.87 23.54
N PRO A 7 -15.72 12.35 24.64
CA PRO A 7 -14.77 13.11 25.44
C PRO A 7 -13.58 13.50 24.54
N HIS A 8 -13.26 14.81 24.52
CA HIS A 8 -12.03 15.32 23.93
C HIS A 8 -10.85 14.73 24.70
N LEU A 9 -10.38 13.55 24.28
CA LEU A 9 -9.08 13.06 24.65
C LEU A 9 -8.08 14.04 24.05
N SER A 10 -7.18 14.58 24.86
CA SER A 10 -5.99 15.29 24.37
C SER A 10 -5.36 14.47 23.27
N PRO A 11 -4.85 15.07 22.18
CA PRO A 11 -4.25 14.30 21.11
C PRO A 11 -3.21 13.36 21.71
N LEU A 12 -3.43 12.06 21.57
CA LEU A 12 -2.52 11.03 22.08
C LEU A 12 -1.16 11.26 21.40
N ASP A 13 -0.13 11.46 22.21
CA ASP A 13 1.23 11.55 21.68
C ASP A 13 1.71 10.14 21.29
N PHE A 14 1.44 9.73 20.05
CA PHE A 14 1.83 8.43 19.50
C PHE A 14 3.35 8.21 19.48
N ALA A 15 4.16 9.27 19.58
CA ALA A 15 5.61 9.13 19.77
C ALA A 15 5.95 8.41 21.08
N SER A 16 5.08 8.53 22.10
CA SER A 16 5.27 7.89 23.40
C SER A 16 4.89 6.41 23.42
N SER A 17 4.28 5.87 22.35
CA SER A 17 3.92 4.46 22.25
C SER A 17 5.17 3.56 22.29
N PRO A 18 5.10 2.36 22.88
CA PRO A 18 6.26 1.46 22.99
C PRO A 18 6.96 1.19 21.66
N ILE A 19 6.18 0.96 20.60
CA ILE A 19 6.72 0.65 19.27
C ILE A 19 7.47 1.83 18.65
N ASN A 20 7.07 3.06 18.94
CA ASN A 20 7.72 4.27 18.42
C ASN A 20 8.90 4.70 19.29
N LYS A 21 8.83 4.48 20.63
CA LYS A 21 9.98 4.66 21.53
C LYS A 21 11.14 3.72 21.22
N SER A 22 10.87 2.54 20.68
CA SER A 22 11.90 1.59 20.28
C SER A 22 12.64 1.96 19.00
N LEU A 23 12.16 2.96 18.25
CA LEU A 23 12.83 3.43 17.03
C LEU A 23 14.09 4.22 17.37
N THR A 24 15.24 3.76 16.87
CA THR A 24 16.48 4.54 16.92
C THR A 24 16.42 5.74 15.98
N SER A 25 17.28 6.74 16.21
CA SER A 25 17.38 7.91 15.36
C SER A 25 17.68 7.54 13.90
N GLU A 26 18.55 6.56 13.67
CA GLU A 26 18.90 6.05 12.35
C GLU A 26 17.70 5.44 11.64
N ARG A 27 16.87 4.65 12.35
CA ARG A 27 15.65 4.07 11.80
C ARG A 27 14.62 5.14 11.44
N LYS A 28 14.47 6.16 12.26
CA LYS A 28 13.59 7.30 11.97
C LYS A 28 14.01 8.03 10.69
N VAL A 29 15.31 8.29 10.53
CA VAL A 29 15.86 8.92 9.32
C VAL A 29 15.71 8.01 8.10
N GLU A 30 15.91 6.68 8.26
CA GLU A 30 15.70 5.73 7.18
C GLU A 30 14.25 5.70 6.69
N HIS A 31 13.27 5.78 7.58
CA HIS A 31 11.87 5.88 7.16
C HIS A 31 11.57 7.19 6.41
N TYR A 32 12.21 8.30 6.80
CA TYR A 32 12.15 9.54 6.03
C TYR A 32 12.75 9.34 4.62
N ARG A 33 13.91 8.71 4.52
CA ARG A 33 14.56 8.38 3.25
C ARG A 33 13.64 7.52 2.37
N GLN A 34 12.98 6.52 2.93
CA GLN A 34 12.05 5.66 2.19
C GLN A 34 10.85 6.44 1.64
N MET A 35 10.27 7.36 2.42
CA MET A 35 9.18 8.22 1.94
C MET A 35 9.65 9.13 0.79
N GLU A 36 10.84 9.75 0.91
CA GLU A 36 11.44 10.56 -0.17
C GLU A 36 11.71 9.71 -1.42
N ARG A 37 12.24 8.51 -1.28
CA ARG A 37 12.45 7.56 -2.40
C ARG A 37 11.15 7.28 -3.14
N ILE A 38 10.07 6.95 -2.42
CA ILE A 38 8.76 6.72 -3.01
C ILE A 38 8.29 7.96 -3.78
N ARG A 39 8.36 9.14 -3.16
CA ARG A 39 7.95 10.41 -3.79
C ARG A 39 8.73 10.69 -5.07
N ARG A 40 10.06 10.48 -5.09
CA ARG A 40 10.89 10.75 -6.27
C ARG A 40 10.66 9.72 -7.37
N PHE A 41 10.46 8.45 -7.02
CA PHE A 41 10.07 7.43 -7.98
C PHE A 41 8.76 7.78 -8.67
N GLU A 42 7.73 8.14 -7.92
CA GLU A 42 6.43 8.52 -8.46
C GLU A 42 6.49 9.78 -9.34
N GLN A 43 7.30 10.77 -8.94
CA GLN A 43 7.52 11.97 -9.75
C GLN A 43 8.24 11.64 -11.07
N ALA A 44 9.24 10.76 -11.04
CA ALA A 44 9.93 10.30 -12.24
C ALA A 44 8.98 9.51 -13.15
N SER A 45 8.17 8.61 -12.59
CA SER A 45 7.16 7.85 -13.32
C SER A 45 6.14 8.76 -14.02
N LEU A 46 5.62 9.77 -13.31
CA LEU A 46 4.73 10.78 -13.88
C LEU A 46 5.38 11.51 -15.08
N GLN A 47 6.63 11.93 -14.92
CA GLN A 47 7.36 12.63 -16.00
C GLN A 47 7.55 11.74 -17.23
N GLN A 48 7.86 10.46 -17.05
CA GLN A 48 8.02 9.54 -18.17
C GLN A 48 6.68 9.21 -18.84
N TYR A 49 5.61 9.01 -18.06
CA TYR A 49 4.28 8.80 -18.59
C TYR A 49 3.80 9.98 -19.44
N ALA A 50 4.04 11.21 -18.99
CA ALA A 50 3.69 12.44 -19.71
C ALA A 50 4.40 12.62 -21.06
N LYS A 51 5.58 11.99 -21.25
CA LYS A 51 6.30 12.01 -22.54
C LYS A 51 5.62 11.17 -23.62
N GLY A 52 4.70 10.27 -23.22
CA GLY A 52 4.02 9.36 -24.14
C GLY A 52 4.91 8.24 -24.71
N GLY A 53 4.27 7.13 -25.09
CA GLY A 53 4.92 6.03 -25.82
C GLY A 53 5.94 5.18 -25.03
N ARG A 54 6.20 5.50 -23.76
CA ARG A 54 7.17 4.79 -22.91
C ARG A 54 6.53 3.82 -21.92
N MET A 55 5.35 4.17 -21.43
CA MET A 55 4.59 3.39 -20.48
C MET A 55 3.20 3.13 -21.05
N GLY A 56 2.72 1.90 -20.96
CA GLY A 56 1.37 1.51 -21.36
C GLY A 56 0.38 1.53 -20.20
N GLY A 57 -0.90 1.48 -20.52
CA GLY A 57 -1.96 1.33 -19.53
C GLY A 57 -2.17 2.56 -18.64
N PHE A 58 -2.68 2.30 -17.43
CA PHE A 58 -2.94 3.34 -16.42
C PHE A 58 -1.77 3.45 -15.45
N LEU A 59 -1.43 4.67 -15.05
CA LEU A 59 -0.45 4.94 -14.01
C LEU A 59 -1.17 5.49 -12.77
N HIS A 60 -1.07 4.76 -11.65
CA HIS A 60 -1.73 5.10 -10.38
C HIS A 60 -0.69 5.56 -9.36
N LEU A 61 -0.52 6.87 -9.22
CA LEU A 61 0.47 7.46 -8.30
C LEU A 61 0.01 7.38 -6.84
N TYR A 62 0.95 7.10 -5.95
CA TYR A 62 0.70 7.03 -4.50
C TYR A 62 1.01 8.34 -3.76
N ILE A 63 1.42 9.39 -4.47
CA ILE A 63 1.87 10.68 -3.91
C ILE A 63 0.85 11.27 -2.93
N GLY A 64 1.30 11.57 -1.72
CA GLY A 64 0.51 12.11 -0.61
C GLY A 64 0.14 11.10 0.47
N GLN A 65 0.48 9.81 0.29
CA GLN A 65 0.10 8.72 1.18
C GLN A 65 1.30 7.93 1.74
N GLU A 66 2.54 8.40 1.54
CA GLU A 66 3.79 7.66 1.74
C GLU A 66 3.98 7.13 3.17
N SER A 67 3.49 7.85 4.17
CA SER A 67 3.54 7.43 5.59
C SER A 67 2.85 6.11 5.86
N ILE A 68 1.77 5.80 5.11
CA ILE A 68 1.00 4.56 5.29
C ILE A 68 1.84 3.37 4.84
N ALA A 69 2.33 3.39 3.60
CA ALA A 69 3.11 2.29 3.05
C ALA A 69 4.38 2.03 3.88
N VAL A 70 5.14 3.09 4.21
CA VAL A 70 6.37 2.97 4.99
C VAL A 70 6.06 2.58 6.43
N GLY A 71 5.03 3.16 7.04
CA GLY A 71 4.62 2.84 8.41
C GLY A 71 4.25 1.37 8.57
N CYS A 72 3.41 0.87 7.68
CA CYS A 72 2.97 -0.53 7.70
C CYS A 72 4.13 -1.50 7.40
N ALA A 73 4.90 -1.26 6.33
CA ALA A 73 6.03 -2.12 5.97
C ALA A 73 7.09 -2.18 7.07
N SER A 74 7.31 -1.07 7.81
CA SER A 74 8.28 -1.01 8.91
C SER A 74 7.96 -1.91 10.11
N LEU A 75 6.75 -2.48 10.16
CA LEU A 75 6.26 -3.36 11.23
C LEU A 75 6.24 -4.83 10.82
N MET A 76 6.47 -5.13 9.54
CA MET A 76 6.44 -6.51 9.05
C MET A 76 7.62 -7.32 9.57
N GLY A 77 7.33 -8.53 10.04
CA GLY A 77 8.29 -9.58 10.36
C GLY A 77 8.34 -10.65 9.26
N GLU A 78 9.11 -11.70 9.53
CA GLU A 78 9.43 -12.74 8.55
C GLU A 78 8.21 -13.46 7.97
N ASN A 79 7.19 -13.71 8.79
CA ASN A 79 5.98 -14.43 8.38
C ASN A 79 4.83 -13.52 7.96
N ASP A 80 5.00 -12.20 8.00
CA ASP A 80 3.92 -11.31 7.61
C ASP A 80 3.83 -11.20 6.09
N HIS A 81 2.62 -11.07 5.60
CA HIS A 81 2.32 -10.92 4.18
C HIS A 81 1.67 -9.56 3.91
N MET A 82 1.95 -9.00 2.75
CA MET A 82 1.32 -7.77 2.27
C MET A 82 0.71 -7.99 0.90
N ILE A 83 -0.54 -7.54 0.73
CA ILE A 83 -1.26 -7.55 -0.54
C ILE A 83 -2.04 -6.24 -0.69
N THR A 84 -2.08 -5.67 -1.89
CA THR A 84 -2.67 -4.35 -2.10
C THR A 84 -3.51 -4.28 -3.38
N ALA A 85 -4.27 -3.20 -3.52
CA ALA A 85 -4.92 -2.83 -4.76
C ALA A 85 -3.90 -2.33 -5.82
N TYR A 86 -4.39 -1.87 -6.95
CA TYR A 86 -3.60 -1.40 -8.10
C TYR A 86 -2.70 -0.19 -7.84
N ARG A 87 -2.85 0.55 -6.74
CA ARG A 87 -1.96 1.65 -6.33
C ARG A 87 -0.84 1.11 -5.45
N CYS A 88 0.02 0.27 -6.03
CA CYS A 88 0.94 -0.60 -5.29
C CYS A 88 2.39 -0.12 -5.22
N HIS A 89 2.78 0.94 -5.94
CA HIS A 89 4.19 1.34 -6.09
C HIS A 89 4.87 1.62 -4.75
N ALA A 90 4.22 2.38 -3.88
CA ALA A 90 4.79 2.72 -2.58
C ALA A 90 4.96 1.49 -1.69
N HIS A 91 3.99 0.59 -1.68
CA HIS A 91 4.07 -0.67 -0.92
C HIS A 91 5.23 -1.53 -1.42
N ALA A 92 5.38 -1.66 -2.74
CA ALA A 92 6.48 -2.39 -3.37
C ALA A 92 7.85 -1.83 -2.95
N LEU A 93 8.04 -0.51 -3.03
CA LEU A 93 9.28 0.14 -2.62
C LEU A 93 9.50 0.05 -1.10
N ALA A 94 8.44 0.15 -0.29
CA ALA A 94 8.52 0.09 1.17
C ALA A 94 8.92 -1.31 1.68
N VAL A 95 8.53 -2.39 1.01
CA VAL A 95 8.98 -3.75 1.32
C VAL A 95 10.38 -4.06 0.77
N GLY A 96 11.02 -3.09 0.10
CA GLY A 96 12.41 -3.19 -0.32
C GLY A 96 12.62 -3.65 -1.77
N MET A 97 11.61 -3.51 -2.65
CA MET A 97 11.85 -3.64 -4.09
C MET A 97 12.73 -2.50 -4.61
N SER A 98 13.52 -2.78 -5.64
CA SER A 98 14.39 -1.78 -6.24
C SER A 98 13.60 -0.85 -7.17
N MET A 99 14.03 0.42 -7.25
CA MET A 99 13.45 1.34 -8.24
C MET A 99 13.72 0.86 -9.68
N ASN A 100 14.81 0.13 -9.91
CA ASN A 100 15.16 -0.39 -11.22
C ASN A 100 14.13 -1.39 -11.74
N GLU A 101 13.81 -2.43 -10.96
CA GLU A 101 12.82 -3.43 -11.35
C GLU A 101 11.42 -2.85 -11.46
N CYS A 102 11.04 -1.93 -10.55
CA CYS A 102 9.76 -1.26 -10.60
C CYS A 102 9.63 -0.35 -11.84
N MET A 103 10.67 0.44 -12.16
CA MET A 103 10.64 1.32 -13.33
C MET A 103 10.68 0.51 -14.63
N ALA A 104 11.46 -0.57 -14.67
CA ALA A 104 11.49 -1.48 -15.81
C ALA A 104 10.11 -2.10 -16.07
N GLU A 105 9.38 -2.45 -15.02
CA GLU A 105 8.01 -2.94 -15.13
C GLU A 105 7.06 -1.89 -15.73
N LEU A 106 7.14 -0.63 -15.26
CA LEU A 106 6.37 0.47 -15.83
C LEU A 106 6.65 0.71 -17.31
N PHE A 107 7.88 0.43 -17.76
CA PHE A 107 8.31 0.53 -19.17
C PHE A 107 7.98 -0.73 -19.98
N GLY A 108 7.38 -1.75 -19.38
CA GLY A 108 7.06 -3.03 -20.03
C GLY A 108 8.31 -3.81 -20.43
N LYS A 109 9.38 -3.77 -19.62
CA LYS A 109 10.65 -4.41 -19.90
C LYS A 109 10.79 -5.79 -19.26
N ALA A 110 11.54 -6.69 -19.90
CA ALA A 110 11.75 -8.05 -19.41
C ALA A 110 12.43 -8.11 -18.03
N THR A 111 13.17 -7.06 -17.63
CA THR A 111 13.81 -6.92 -16.31
C THR A 111 12.87 -6.36 -15.23
N GLY A 112 11.61 -6.12 -15.55
CA GLY A 112 10.59 -5.70 -14.61
C GLY A 112 10.20 -6.83 -13.64
N CYS A 113 9.66 -6.46 -12.47
CA CYS A 113 9.28 -7.41 -11.42
C CYS A 113 8.23 -8.44 -11.85
N SER A 114 7.44 -8.14 -12.89
CA SER A 114 6.48 -9.02 -13.53
C SER A 114 6.84 -9.25 -15.01
N LYS A 115 8.14 -9.19 -15.34
CA LYS A 115 8.70 -9.39 -16.69
C LYS A 115 8.07 -8.47 -17.77
N GLY A 116 7.62 -7.28 -17.34
CA GLY A 116 6.98 -6.30 -18.22
C GLY A 116 5.52 -6.59 -18.56
N LYS A 117 4.89 -7.60 -17.96
CA LYS A 117 3.50 -8.02 -18.22
C LYS A 117 2.47 -7.33 -17.33
N GLY A 118 2.90 -6.82 -16.17
CA GLY A 118 2.01 -6.29 -15.13
C GLY A 118 1.76 -4.77 -15.22
N GLY A 119 2.75 -4.01 -15.64
CA GLY A 119 2.69 -2.54 -15.65
C GLY A 119 2.47 -1.97 -14.24
N SER A 120 1.84 -0.77 -14.17
CA SER A 120 1.66 -0.02 -12.92
C SER A 120 0.86 -0.76 -11.84
N MET A 121 -0.01 -1.68 -12.21
CA MET A 121 -1.02 -2.25 -11.29
C MET A 121 -0.62 -3.61 -10.71
N HIS A 122 0.48 -4.19 -11.16
CA HIS A 122 0.80 -5.58 -10.85
C HIS A 122 2.29 -5.78 -10.54
N PHE A 123 2.78 -5.09 -9.49
CA PHE A 123 4.10 -5.33 -8.93
C PHE A 123 4.00 -6.48 -7.92
N PHE A 124 4.92 -7.45 -8.01
CA PHE A 124 4.99 -8.61 -7.13
C PHE A 124 6.42 -8.86 -6.67
N ALA A 125 6.60 -9.27 -5.42
CA ALA A 125 7.88 -9.71 -4.85
C ALA A 125 7.61 -10.80 -3.80
N PRO A 126 7.36 -12.06 -4.23
CA PRO A 126 7.06 -13.17 -3.31
C PRO A 126 8.18 -13.43 -2.31
N ASP A 127 9.44 -13.18 -2.69
CA ASP A 127 10.63 -13.25 -1.83
C ASP A 127 10.61 -12.24 -0.67
N LYS A 128 9.77 -11.22 -0.76
CA LYS A 128 9.53 -10.20 0.27
C LYS A 128 8.15 -10.32 0.92
N ASN A 129 7.46 -11.44 0.70
CA ASN A 129 6.07 -11.64 1.11
C ASN A 129 5.12 -10.52 0.62
N PHE A 130 5.46 -9.90 -0.52
CA PHE A 130 4.62 -8.92 -1.19
C PHE A 130 3.88 -9.55 -2.36
N TRP A 131 2.57 -9.72 -2.17
CA TRP A 131 1.68 -10.45 -3.11
C TRP A 131 0.98 -9.51 -4.09
N GLY A 132 1.50 -8.32 -4.21
CA GLY A 132 1.31 -7.42 -5.31
C GLY A 132 0.07 -6.56 -5.30
N GLY A 133 -0.03 -5.86 -6.41
CA GLY A 133 -1.16 -5.02 -6.79
C GLY A 133 -2.19 -5.80 -7.61
N HIS A 134 -3.45 -5.51 -7.36
CA HIS A 134 -4.58 -6.15 -8.04
C HIS A 134 -5.45 -5.11 -8.73
N GLY A 135 -5.67 -5.28 -10.05
CA GLY A 135 -6.48 -4.39 -10.87
C GLY A 135 -7.98 -4.52 -10.62
N ILE A 136 -8.45 -5.71 -10.21
CA ILE A 136 -9.87 -5.93 -9.87
C ILE A 136 -10.16 -5.32 -8.51
N VAL A 137 -11.11 -4.38 -8.46
CA VAL A 137 -11.49 -3.68 -7.23
C VAL A 137 -12.00 -4.67 -6.20
N ALA A 138 -11.37 -4.66 -5.01
CA ALA A 138 -11.57 -5.60 -3.90
C ALA A 138 -11.20 -7.07 -4.21
N GLY A 139 -10.66 -7.40 -5.37
CA GLY A 139 -10.21 -8.76 -5.69
C GLY A 139 -9.11 -9.28 -4.76
N GLN A 140 -8.31 -8.39 -4.17
CA GLN A 140 -7.29 -8.74 -3.18
C GLN A 140 -7.86 -9.12 -1.81
N THR A 141 -9.12 -8.79 -1.48
CA THR A 141 -9.67 -9.05 -0.15
C THR A 141 -9.80 -10.55 0.16
N PRO A 142 -10.36 -11.40 -0.72
CA PRO A 142 -10.35 -12.84 -0.50
C PRO A 142 -8.94 -13.45 -0.61
N LEU A 143 -8.04 -12.85 -1.38
CA LEU A 143 -6.65 -13.33 -1.45
C LEU A 143 -5.90 -13.03 -0.14
N GLY A 144 -6.08 -11.84 0.45
CA GLY A 144 -5.56 -11.51 1.77
C GLY A 144 -6.12 -12.41 2.87
N LEU A 145 -7.41 -12.75 2.79
CA LEU A 145 -8.01 -13.78 3.64
C LEU A 145 -7.28 -15.12 3.48
N GLY A 146 -7.01 -15.54 2.24
CA GLY A 146 -6.28 -16.78 1.92
C GLY A 146 -4.87 -16.79 2.46
N LEU A 147 -4.14 -15.69 2.39
CA LEU A 147 -2.81 -15.54 3.00
C LEU A 147 -2.86 -15.74 4.52
N GLY A 148 -3.78 -15.06 5.18
CA GLY A 148 -4.01 -15.25 6.62
C GLY A 148 -4.43 -16.68 6.98
N TYR A 149 -5.31 -17.29 6.17
CA TYR A 149 -5.69 -18.69 6.35
C TYR A 149 -4.47 -19.63 6.22
N GLY A 150 -3.59 -19.37 5.25
CA GLY A 150 -2.34 -20.12 5.07
C GLY A 150 -1.43 -20.06 6.30
N LEU A 151 -1.30 -18.88 6.93
CA LEU A 151 -0.57 -18.71 8.19
C LEU A 151 -1.18 -19.56 9.30
N LYS A 152 -2.48 -19.45 9.50
CA LYS A 152 -3.21 -20.22 10.52
C LYS A 152 -3.10 -21.73 10.27
N TYR A 153 -3.31 -22.19 9.04
CA TYR A 153 -3.22 -23.59 8.67
C TYR A 153 -1.83 -24.19 8.92
N LYS A 154 -0.79 -23.41 8.66
CA LYS A 154 0.61 -23.79 8.90
C LYS A 154 1.06 -23.57 10.35
N ASN A 155 0.18 -23.04 11.20
CA ASN A 155 0.49 -22.66 12.59
C ASN A 155 1.71 -21.73 12.69
N LEU A 156 1.77 -20.73 11.79
CA LEU A 156 2.81 -19.69 11.78
C LEU A 156 2.28 -18.43 12.44
N GLU A 157 3.07 -17.86 13.36
CA GLU A 157 2.79 -16.54 13.93
C GLU A 157 3.10 -15.48 12.88
N GLY A 158 2.06 -14.87 12.31
CA GLY A 158 2.15 -13.85 11.28
C GLY A 158 0.81 -13.17 11.05
N ALA A 159 0.81 -12.09 10.27
CA ALA A 159 -0.36 -11.33 9.87
C ALA A 159 -0.38 -11.08 8.36
N ALA A 160 -1.55 -11.10 7.74
CA ALA A 160 -1.74 -10.67 6.36
C ALA A 160 -2.28 -9.22 6.36
N LEU A 161 -1.50 -8.26 5.88
CA LEU A 161 -1.91 -6.88 5.64
C LEU A 161 -2.57 -6.78 4.27
N CYS A 162 -3.87 -6.48 4.22
CA CYS A 162 -4.65 -6.40 2.99
C CYS A 162 -5.16 -4.98 2.77
N PHE A 163 -4.55 -4.25 1.82
CA PHE A 163 -4.87 -2.86 1.53
C PHE A 163 -5.96 -2.74 0.48
N LEU A 164 -6.88 -1.79 0.68
CA LEU A 164 -7.96 -1.48 -0.25
C LEU A 164 -8.35 0.00 -0.18
N GLY A 165 -8.89 0.55 -1.26
CA GLY A 165 -9.38 1.94 -1.27
C GLY A 165 -10.80 2.07 -0.69
N ASP A 166 -11.19 3.32 -0.41
CA ASP A 166 -12.51 3.70 0.12
C ASP A 166 -13.70 3.21 -0.73
N GLY A 167 -13.54 3.14 -2.05
CA GLY A 167 -14.60 2.60 -2.93
C GLY A 167 -14.70 1.08 -2.93
N ALA A 168 -13.61 0.39 -2.65
CA ALA A 168 -13.54 -1.07 -2.67
C ALA A 168 -14.39 -1.71 -1.56
N VAL A 169 -14.61 -1.02 -0.45
CA VAL A 169 -15.44 -1.49 0.67
C VAL A 169 -16.91 -1.71 0.31
N ASN A 170 -17.35 -1.25 -0.86
CA ASN A 170 -18.72 -1.45 -1.34
C ASN A 170 -18.88 -2.70 -2.23
N GLN A 171 -17.79 -3.42 -2.49
CA GLN A 171 -17.81 -4.68 -3.25
C GLN A 171 -18.25 -5.86 -2.37
N GLY A 172 -19.03 -6.79 -2.94
CA GLY A 172 -19.48 -7.99 -2.23
C GLY A 172 -18.33 -8.83 -1.69
N ALA A 173 -17.25 -8.99 -2.48
CA ALA A 173 -16.06 -9.75 -2.09
C ALA A 173 -15.43 -9.25 -0.78
N PHE A 174 -15.47 -7.94 -0.49
CA PHE A 174 -15.03 -7.41 0.79
C PHE A 174 -15.89 -7.94 1.95
N HIS A 175 -17.20 -7.85 1.82
CA HIS A 175 -18.15 -8.30 2.86
C HIS A 175 -18.09 -9.80 3.09
N GLU A 176 -17.97 -10.59 2.03
CA GLU A 176 -17.78 -12.05 2.11
C GLU A 176 -16.48 -12.40 2.84
N SER A 177 -15.40 -11.68 2.51
CA SER A 177 -14.09 -11.87 3.15
C SER A 177 -14.12 -11.53 4.63
N LEU A 178 -14.82 -10.45 5.04
CA LEU A 178 -14.96 -10.08 6.45
C LEU A 178 -15.71 -11.16 7.24
N ASN A 179 -16.82 -11.67 6.68
CA ASN A 179 -17.58 -12.73 7.30
C ASN A 179 -16.73 -13.99 7.53
N LEU A 180 -15.98 -14.42 6.52
CA LEU A 180 -15.11 -15.60 6.65
C LEU A 180 -13.92 -15.33 7.58
N ALA A 181 -13.33 -14.13 7.54
CA ALA A 181 -12.23 -13.76 8.43
C ALA A 181 -12.64 -13.82 9.90
N ALA A 182 -13.82 -13.28 10.23
CA ALA A 182 -14.34 -13.31 11.59
C ALA A 182 -14.76 -14.73 12.01
N LEU A 183 -15.51 -15.46 11.15
CA LEU A 183 -16.00 -16.80 11.42
C LEU A 183 -14.87 -17.80 11.71
N PHE A 184 -13.79 -17.71 10.93
CA PHE A 184 -12.66 -18.62 11.05
C PHE A 184 -11.48 -18.04 11.84
N GLU A 185 -11.65 -16.85 12.43
CA GLU A 185 -10.60 -16.17 13.21
C GLU A 185 -9.27 -16.13 12.46
N ILE A 186 -9.27 -15.53 11.26
CA ILE A 186 -8.12 -15.47 10.37
C ILE A 186 -7.25 -14.25 10.70
N PRO A 187 -5.90 -14.40 10.79
CA PRO A 187 -4.98 -13.32 11.12
C PRO A 187 -4.76 -12.36 9.93
N VAL A 188 -5.82 -11.62 9.57
CA VAL A 188 -5.80 -10.60 8.50
C VAL A 188 -6.16 -9.23 9.04
N VAL A 189 -5.42 -8.21 8.62
CA VAL A 189 -5.71 -6.80 8.89
C VAL A 189 -6.11 -6.14 7.57
N TYR A 190 -7.39 -5.79 7.44
CA TYR A 190 -7.88 -5.02 6.30
C TYR A 190 -7.61 -3.54 6.54
N ILE A 191 -6.85 -2.91 5.65
CA ILE A 191 -6.44 -1.51 5.74
C ILE A 191 -7.11 -0.73 4.63
N ILE A 192 -8.08 0.12 4.99
CA ILE A 192 -8.78 1.00 4.07
C ILE A 192 -7.97 2.28 3.92
N GLU A 193 -7.32 2.47 2.78
CA GLU A 193 -6.66 3.73 2.41
C GLU A 193 -7.74 4.71 1.93
N ASN A 194 -8.32 5.44 2.87
CA ASN A 194 -9.41 6.37 2.59
C ASN A 194 -8.86 7.72 2.15
N ASN A 195 -8.76 7.93 0.84
CA ASN A 195 -8.37 9.21 0.26
C ASN A 195 -9.57 10.09 -0.15
N GLY A 196 -10.78 9.71 0.27
CA GLY A 196 -12.00 10.48 0.12
C GLY A 196 -12.70 10.34 -1.24
N TYR A 197 -12.05 9.73 -2.24
CA TYR A 197 -12.58 9.70 -3.61
C TYR A 197 -12.29 8.39 -4.33
N SER A 198 -13.36 7.70 -4.74
CA SER A 198 -13.32 6.57 -5.66
C SER A 198 -13.49 7.10 -7.09
N MET A 199 -12.40 7.18 -7.85
CA MET A 199 -12.34 7.99 -9.07
C MET A 199 -12.80 9.44 -8.77
N GLY A 200 -13.88 9.91 -9.34
CA GLY A 200 -14.49 11.22 -9.09
C GLY A 200 -15.68 11.19 -8.11
N THR A 201 -15.99 10.04 -7.50
CA THR A 201 -17.12 9.92 -6.57
C THR A 201 -16.63 9.99 -5.14
N SER A 202 -17.11 10.99 -4.38
CA SER A 202 -16.74 11.12 -2.97
C SER A 202 -17.33 9.99 -2.11
N GLN A 203 -16.64 9.67 -1.02
CA GLN A 203 -17.10 8.70 -0.02
C GLN A 203 -18.53 8.99 0.44
N LYS A 204 -18.87 10.27 0.70
CA LYS A 204 -20.20 10.68 1.17
C LYS A 204 -21.32 10.40 0.15
N ARG A 205 -21.00 10.27 -1.13
CA ARG A 205 -21.95 9.90 -2.20
C ARG A 205 -22.06 8.41 -2.42
N SER A 206 -21.04 7.64 -2.10
CA SER A 206 -20.92 6.22 -2.45
C SER A 206 -21.15 5.27 -1.27
N SER A 207 -21.15 5.78 -0.04
CA SER A 207 -21.28 4.94 1.15
C SER A 207 -22.44 5.36 2.05
N ALA A 208 -23.16 4.37 2.59
CA ALA A 208 -24.16 4.62 3.63
C ALA A 208 -23.49 5.03 4.95
N TYR A 209 -22.33 4.47 5.28
CA TYR A 209 -21.44 4.95 6.34
C TYR A 209 -20.61 6.13 5.81
N LYS A 210 -21.09 7.35 6.07
CA LYS A 210 -20.51 8.57 5.47
C LYS A 210 -19.28 9.07 6.17
N ASP A 211 -19.15 8.77 7.46
CA ASP A 211 -18.13 9.36 8.34
C ASP A 211 -17.05 8.35 8.76
N CYS A 212 -17.36 7.06 8.77
CA CYS A 212 -16.41 6.01 9.13
C CYS A 212 -16.68 4.72 8.36
N LEU A 213 -15.78 4.33 7.48
CA LEU A 213 -15.92 3.10 6.70
C LEU A 213 -15.57 1.85 7.51
N ALA A 214 -14.64 1.98 8.46
CA ALA A 214 -14.20 0.88 9.31
C ALA A 214 -15.31 0.36 10.23
N GLN A 215 -16.30 1.19 10.55
CA GLN A 215 -17.45 0.78 11.39
C GLN A 215 -18.28 -0.38 10.79
N ARG A 216 -18.06 -0.72 9.50
CA ARG A 216 -18.63 -1.94 8.91
C ARG A 216 -18.21 -3.22 9.65
N ALA A 217 -17.11 -3.18 10.38
CA ALA A 217 -16.61 -4.26 11.23
C ALA A 217 -17.61 -4.71 12.29
N ASP A 218 -18.46 -3.80 12.78
CA ASP A 218 -19.49 -4.10 13.80
C ASP A 218 -20.47 -5.19 13.32
N ALA A 219 -20.76 -5.24 12.01
CA ALA A 219 -21.63 -6.25 11.42
C ALA A 219 -21.04 -7.69 11.48
N TYR A 220 -19.73 -7.80 11.72
CA TYR A 220 -18.98 -9.07 11.76
C TYR A 220 -18.33 -9.32 13.13
N ASN A 221 -18.64 -8.49 14.12
CA ASN A 221 -18.02 -8.56 15.46
C ASN A 221 -16.48 -8.51 15.40
N MET A 222 -15.95 -7.63 14.52
CA MET A 222 -14.52 -7.40 14.35
C MET A 222 -14.12 -6.09 15.00
N GLU A 223 -12.88 -6.04 15.48
CA GLU A 223 -12.29 -4.80 15.96
C GLU A 223 -11.93 -3.85 14.81
N TRP A 224 -12.06 -2.57 15.06
CA TRP A 224 -11.71 -1.54 14.10
C TRP A 224 -11.18 -0.26 14.76
N ASP A 225 -10.43 0.53 13.99
CA ASP A 225 -9.98 1.86 14.41
C ASP A 225 -9.84 2.78 13.20
N VAL A 226 -9.77 4.08 13.48
CA VAL A 226 -9.51 5.14 12.49
C VAL A 226 -8.13 5.73 12.77
N VAL A 227 -7.34 5.92 11.72
CA VAL A 227 -5.94 6.32 11.78
C VAL A 227 -5.74 7.60 10.97
N ASN A 228 -5.00 8.57 11.50
CA ASN A 228 -4.52 9.69 10.71
C ASN A 228 -3.31 9.27 9.88
N GLY A 229 -3.50 9.07 8.58
CA GLY A 229 -2.45 8.65 7.66
C GLY A 229 -1.36 9.67 7.38
N GLU A 230 -1.49 10.90 7.88
CA GLU A 230 -0.47 11.94 7.78
C GLU A 230 0.57 11.83 8.91
N ASP A 231 0.18 11.24 10.05
CA ASP A 231 1.04 11.05 11.21
C ASP A 231 1.68 9.65 11.18
N PHE A 232 2.98 9.62 10.88
CA PHE A 232 3.76 8.39 10.81
C PHE A 232 3.77 7.60 12.13
N TYR A 233 3.80 8.28 13.27
CA TYR A 233 3.77 7.63 14.58
C TYR A 233 2.40 7.01 14.88
N GLU A 234 1.31 7.67 14.51
CA GLU A 234 -0.04 7.13 14.68
C GLU A 234 -0.25 5.91 13.79
N VAL A 235 0.15 5.97 12.51
CA VAL A 235 0.10 4.83 11.60
C VAL A 235 0.80 3.62 12.22
N ARG A 236 2.05 3.77 12.67
CA ARG A 236 2.80 2.66 13.27
C ARG A 236 2.15 2.13 14.54
N ALA A 237 1.71 3.00 15.44
CA ALA A 237 1.17 2.59 16.74
C ALA A 237 -0.14 1.78 16.58
N LYS A 238 -1.06 2.27 15.76
CA LYS A 238 -2.36 1.61 15.56
C LYS A 238 -2.27 0.35 14.70
N VAL A 239 -1.45 0.38 13.65
CA VAL A 239 -1.19 -0.82 12.82
C VAL A 239 -0.52 -1.91 13.64
N GLN A 240 0.44 -1.57 14.52
CA GLN A 240 1.07 -2.54 15.42
C GLN A 240 0.05 -3.26 16.31
N ILE A 241 -0.92 -2.54 16.87
CA ILE A 241 -1.97 -3.14 17.72
C ILE A 241 -2.77 -4.17 16.92
N ALA A 242 -3.19 -3.83 15.70
CA ALA A 242 -3.95 -4.74 14.84
C ALA A 242 -3.12 -5.95 14.40
N MET A 243 -1.83 -5.73 14.06
CA MET A 243 -0.91 -6.82 13.69
C MET A 243 -0.63 -7.75 14.87
N GLU A 244 -0.43 -7.23 16.08
CA GLU A 244 -0.24 -8.06 17.28
C GLU A 244 -1.46 -8.91 17.60
N ARG A 245 -2.66 -8.35 17.46
CA ARG A 245 -3.91 -9.10 17.58
C ARG A 245 -3.97 -10.23 16.55
N ALA A 246 -3.67 -9.93 15.28
CA ALA A 246 -3.65 -10.95 14.23
C ALA A 246 -2.62 -12.05 14.54
N ARG A 247 -1.39 -11.69 14.88
CA ARG A 247 -0.30 -12.64 15.14
C ARG A 247 -0.56 -13.52 16.36
N LYS A 248 -0.94 -12.90 17.50
CA LYS A 248 -1.02 -13.59 18.80
C LYS A 248 -2.37 -14.24 19.07
N GLU A 249 -3.46 -13.59 18.61
CA GLU A 249 -4.82 -14.04 18.90
C GLU A 249 -5.48 -14.67 17.67
N SER A 250 -4.84 -14.62 16.51
CA SER A 250 -5.44 -15.07 15.23
C SER A 250 -6.78 -14.40 14.93
N LYS A 251 -6.89 -13.09 15.22
CA LYS A 251 -8.14 -12.33 15.04
C LYS A 251 -7.98 -11.24 13.99
N PRO A 252 -8.98 -11.09 13.09
CA PRO A 252 -8.97 -10.03 12.09
C PRO A 252 -9.27 -8.67 12.69
N SER A 253 -8.87 -7.61 11.95
CA SER A 253 -9.21 -6.22 12.28
C SER A 253 -9.42 -5.41 11.00
N ILE A 254 -10.14 -4.28 11.13
CA ILE A 254 -10.25 -3.26 10.07
C ILE A 254 -9.61 -1.97 10.58
N LEU A 255 -8.72 -1.39 9.79
CA LEU A 255 -8.22 -0.04 10.02
C LEU A 255 -8.64 0.86 8.86
N GLU A 256 -9.23 2.01 9.16
CA GLU A 256 -9.45 3.07 8.18
C GLU A 256 -8.37 4.13 8.36
N ILE A 257 -7.49 4.25 7.38
CA ILE A 257 -6.41 5.24 7.39
C ILE A 257 -6.81 6.39 6.48
N ASN A 258 -7.15 7.52 7.09
CA ASN A 258 -7.51 8.74 6.39
C ASN A 258 -6.27 9.39 5.78
N THR A 259 -6.33 9.67 4.48
CA THR A 259 -5.22 10.20 3.70
C THR A 259 -5.72 11.04 2.52
N TYR A 260 -4.81 11.51 1.66
CA TYR A 260 -5.18 12.27 0.49
C TYR A 260 -4.21 12.03 -0.68
N ARG A 261 -4.73 11.78 -1.89
CA ARG A 261 -3.92 11.70 -3.11
C ARG A 261 -3.85 13.06 -3.82
N TYR A 262 -2.66 13.52 -4.20
CA TYR A 262 -2.49 14.84 -4.81
C TYR A 262 -2.88 14.91 -6.28
N TYR A 263 -2.88 13.78 -6.97
CA TYR A 263 -3.21 13.66 -8.39
C TYR A 263 -4.59 13.01 -8.60
N GLY A 264 -5.03 12.92 -9.83
CA GLY A 264 -6.25 12.20 -10.19
C GLY A 264 -6.23 10.74 -9.79
N HIS A 265 -7.30 10.03 -10.06
CA HIS A 265 -7.41 8.60 -9.75
C HIS A 265 -6.26 7.79 -10.41
N SER A 266 -6.02 8.08 -11.69
CA SER A 266 -4.81 7.72 -12.43
C SER A 266 -4.30 8.98 -13.13
N VAL A 267 -3.14 8.90 -13.79
CA VAL A 267 -2.63 10.04 -14.57
C VAL A 267 -3.55 10.35 -15.75
N ALA A 268 -4.28 9.36 -16.27
CA ALA A 268 -5.30 9.55 -17.30
C ALA A 268 -6.52 10.33 -16.81
N ASP A 269 -6.78 10.42 -15.49
CA ASP A 269 -7.77 11.28 -14.87
C ASP A 269 -7.23 12.72 -14.76
N ALA A 270 -6.97 13.33 -15.92
CA ALA A 270 -6.40 14.67 -16.02
C ALA A 270 -7.33 15.76 -15.48
N ASN A 271 -8.63 15.49 -15.41
CA ASN A 271 -9.66 16.47 -15.06
C ASN A 271 -10.13 16.37 -13.60
N HIS A 272 -9.29 15.87 -12.70
CA HIS A 272 -9.62 15.70 -11.29
C HIS A 272 -10.02 16.99 -10.56
N LYS A 273 -9.73 18.15 -11.15
CA LYS A 273 -10.16 19.48 -10.65
C LYS A 273 -11.67 19.75 -10.80
N VAL A 274 -12.40 18.90 -11.53
CA VAL A 274 -13.86 18.98 -11.65
C VAL A 274 -14.55 18.55 -10.36
N TYR A 275 -13.97 17.60 -9.62
CA TYR A 275 -14.57 17.07 -8.39
C TYR A 275 -13.82 17.44 -7.12
N ARG A 276 -12.65 18.10 -7.23
CA ARG A 276 -11.84 18.63 -6.10
C ARG A 276 -11.35 20.03 -6.43
N SER A 277 -11.44 20.97 -5.49
CA SER A 277 -10.96 22.32 -5.74
C SER A 277 -9.42 22.38 -5.74
N PRO A 278 -8.82 23.30 -6.52
CA PRO A 278 -7.38 23.55 -6.44
C PRO A 278 -6.95 23.95 -5.03
N GLU A 279 -7.78 24.71 -4.32
CA GLU A 279 -7.51 25.18 -2.95
C GLU A 279 -7.45 24.01 -1.96
N GLU A 280 -8.34 23.02 -2.10
CA GLU A 280 -8.33 21.78 -1.32
C GLU A 280 -6.99 21.05 -1.51
N ILE A 281 -6.58 20.84 -2.77
CA ILE A 281 -5.34 20.12 -3.10
C ILE A 281 -4.11 20.86 -2.54
N GLU A 282 -4.04 22.18 -2.71
CA GLU A 282 -2.92 23.00 -2.22
C GLU A 282 -2.87 23.04 -0.69
N ASN A 283 -4.04 23.06 -0.02
CA ASN A 283 -4.09 22.96 1.43
C ASN A 283 -3.47 21.65 1.92
N TYR A 284 -3.84 20.51 1.32
CA TYR A 284 -3.26 19.21 1.68
C TYR A 284 -1.76 19.17 1.43
N LYS A 285 -1.28 19.64 0.28
CA LYS A 285 0.16 19.69 -0.01
C LYS A 285 0.95 20.55 0.96
N LYS A 286 0.37 21.67 1.41
CA LYS A 286 1.04 22.62 2.28
C LYS A 286 1.04 22.21 3.75
N ASN A 287 -0.11 21.75 4.25
CA ASN A 287 -0.36 21.56 5.67
C ASN A 287 -0.43 20.09 6.11
N HIS A 288 -0.62 19.16 5.16
CA HIS A 288 -0.93 17.76 5.42
C HIS A 288 0.00 16.79 4.66
N ASP A 289 1.15 17.29 4.15
CA ASP A 289 2.11 16.43 3.45
C ASP A 289 2.85 15.55 4.45
N PRO A 290 2.70 14.21 4.38
CA PRO A 290 3.27 13.30 5.38
C PRO A 290 4.79 13.35 5.43
N ILE A 291 5.48 13.61 4.31
CA ILE A 291 6.94 13.74 4.27
C ILE A 291 7.38 15.01 4.97
N ASN A 292 6.69 16.14 4.74
CA ASN A 292 7.00 17.40 5.38
C ASN A 292 6.71 17.33 6.88
N LEU A 293 5.58 16.73 7.29
CA LEU A 293 5.23 16.55 8.69
C LEU A 293 6.27 15.68 9.41
N TRP A 294 6.68 14.57 8.80
CA TRP A 294 7.71 13.71 9.38
C TRP A 294 9.08 14.38 9.44
N ARG A 295 9.47 15.11 8.39
CA ARG A 295 10.70 15.93 8.39
C ARG A 295 10.71 16.94 9.54
N GLN A 296 9.64 17.72 9.67
CA GLN A 296 9.52 18.73 10.73
C GLN A 296 9.60 18.07 12.13
N ARG A 297 8.97 16.93 12.29
CA ARG A 297 9.03 16.14 13.52
C ARG A 297 10.47 15.72 13.84
N LEU A 298 11.20 15.17 12.90
CA LEU A 298 12.60 14.75 13.09
C LEU A 298 13.53 15.92 13.39
N ILE A 299 13.30 17.08 12.77
CA ILE A 299 14.06 18.30 13.06
C ILE A 299 13.74 18.79 14.48
N SER A 300 12.49 18.81 14.88
CA SER A 300 12.10 19.23 16.24
C SER A 300 12.62 18.28 17.33
N GLU A 301 12.81 17.01 17.01
CA GLU A 301 13.46 16.01 17.88
C GLU A 301 15.00 16.08 17.87
N GLY A 302 15.60 16.97 17.06
CA GLY A 302 17.06 17.10 16.93
C GLY A 302 17.74 15.93 16.21
N ILE A 303 16.98 15.13 15.46
CA ILE A 303 17.45 13.92 14.78
C ILE A 303 17.91 14.20 13.34
N LEU A 304 17.30 15.17 12.68
CA LEU A 304 17.56 15.54 11.29
C LEU A 304 17.81 17.04 11.16
N THR A 305 18.70 17.43 10.26
CA THR A 305 18.87 18.85 9.86
C THR A 305 18.23 19.11 8.50
N GLU A 306 17.94 20.38 8.19
CA GLU A 306 17.42 20.77 6.87
C GLU A 306 18.39 20.43 5.74
N GLU A 307 19.70 20.54 5.99
CA GLU A 307 20.75 20.20 5.02
C GLU A 307 20.77 18.71 4.73
N ALA A 308 20.70 17.85 5.78
CA ALA A 308 20.64 16.41 5.64
C ALA A 308 19.34 15.97 4.93
N ALA A 309 18.22 16.60 5.23
CA ALA A 309 16.96 16.34 4.55
C ALA A 309 17.03 16.65 3.04
N LYS A 310 17.66 17.77 2.67
CA LYS A 310 17.85 18.16 1.27
C LYS A 310 18.76 17.16 0.54
N GLU A 311 19.83 16.66 1.18
CA GLU A 311 20.73 15.68 0.57
C GLU A 311 20.02 14.35 0.36
N ILE A 312 19.22 13.88 1.34
CA ILE A 312 18.37 12.67 1.18
C ILE A 312 17.43 12.81 -0.02
N GLY A 313 16.76 13.96 -0.16
CA GLY A 313 15.86 14.21 -1.30
C GLY A 313 16.61 14.25 -2.64
N LYS A 314 17.85 14.73 -2.66
CA LYS A 314 18.72 14.74 -3.85
C LYS A 314 19.18 13.33 -4.22
N GLU A 315 19.63 12.53 -3.26
CA GLU A 315 20.01 11.13 -3.46
C GLU A 315 18.83 10.31 -4.01
N ALA A 316 17.65 10.43 -3.42
CA ALA A 316 16.43 9.78 -3.89
C ALA A 316 16.07 10.18 -5.34
N LYS A 317 16.25 11.45 -5.69
CA LYS A 317 16.04 11.93 -7.06
C LYS A 317 17.06 11.34 -8.06
N GLN A 318 18.31 11.18 -7.64
CA GLN A 318 19.34 10.56 -8.46
C GLN A 318 19.05 9.08 -8.67
N GLU A 319 18.64 8.36 -7.63
CA GLU A 319 18.23 6.95 -7.72
C GLU A 319 17.05 6.78 -8.69
N ALA A 320 16.03 7.63 -8.58
CA ALA A 320 14.88 7.60 -9.49
C ALA A 320 15.29 7.90 -10.95
N ALA A 321 16.22 8.83 -11.17
CA ALA A 321 16.74 9.10 -12.51
C ALA A 321 17.58 7.93 -13.07
N ALA A 322 18.36 7.26 -12.21
CA ALA A 322 19.12 6.06 -12.58
C ALA A 322 18.18 4.91 -12.96
N SER A 323 17.07 4.74 -12.26
CA SER A 323 16.08 3.70 -12.57
C SER A 323 15.40 3.92 -13.93
N VAL A 324 15.16 5.18 -14.30
CA VAL A 324 14.66 5.51 -15.66
C VAL A 324 15.67 5.07 -16.72
N LYS A 325 16.94 5.40 -16.53
CA LYS A 325 18.00 4.99 -17.45
C LYS A 325 18.10 3.47 -17.56
N PHE A 326 18.07 2.77 -16.42
CA PHE A 326 18.07 1.32 -16.39
C PHE A 326 16.90 0.74 -17.20
N ALA A 327 15.69 1.26 -17.03
CA ALA A 327 14.53 0.83 -17.77
C ALA A 327 14.63 1.10 -19.28
N GLU A 328 15.22 2.25 -19.69
CA GLU A 328 15.46 2.58 -21.10
C GLU A 328 16.45 1.62 -21.76
N GLU A 329 17.49 1.20 -21.04
CA GLU A 329 18.53 0.27 -21.51
C GLU A 329 18.11 -1.21 -21.41
N SER A 330 17.06 -1.52 -20.70
CA SER A 330 16.57 -2.88 -20.49
C SER A 330 15.94 -3.48 -21.76
N PRO A 331 16.09 -4.81 -22.00
CA PRO A 331 15.50 -5.49 -23.14
C PRO A 331 13.97 -5.49 -23.07
N ASN A 332 13.35 -5.51 -24.24
CA ASN A 332 11.92 -5.77 -24.34
C ASN A 332 11.64 -7.28 -24.16
N PRO A 333 10.46 -7.66 -23.66
CA PRO A 333 10.00 -9.05 -23.74
C PRO A 333 9.95 -9.53 -25.18
N THR A 334 10.12 -10.84 -25.39
CA THR A 334 9.98 -11.51 -26.69
C THR A 334 8.54 -11.97 -26.91
N ILE A 335 8.26 -12.49 -28.11
CA ILE A 335 6.93 -13.04 -28.41
C ILE A 335 6.69 -14.32 -27.59
N GLU A 336 7.73 -15.09 -27.37
CA GLU A 336 7.70 -16.33 -26.58
C GLU A 336 7.30 -16.06 -25.12
N ASP A 337 7.73 -14.93 -24.55
CA ASP A 337 7.38 -14.53 -23.18
C ASP A 337 5.87 -14.36 -22.97
N ILE A 338 5.05 -14.23 -24.02
CA ILE A 338 3.58 -14.06 -23.91
C ILE A 338 2.93 -15.29 -23.25
N THR A 339 3.45 -16.47 -23.51
CA THR A 339 2.92 -17.74 -23.02
C THR A 339 3.63 -18.26 -21.77
N ASP A 340 4.77 -17.66 -21.41
CA ASP A 340 5.50 -18.02 -20.20
C ASP A 340 4.79 -17.52 -18.93
N ASP A 341 4.97 -18.23 -17.83
CA ASP A 341 4.39 -17.90 -16.50
C ASP A 341 2.85 -17.84 -16.47
N VAL A 342 2.16 -18.51 -17.43
CA VAL A 342 0.71 -18.56 -17.49
C VAL A 342 0.18 -19.76 -16.71
N TYR A 343 0.81 -20.92 -16.90
CA TYR A 343 0.44 -22.18 -16.24
C TYR A 343 1.65 -22.79 -15.57
N TRP A 344 1.54 -23.08 -14.27
CA TRP A 344 2.60 -23.71 -13.47
C TRP A 344 3.13 -25.00 -14.13
N GLU A 345 2.26 -25.83 -14.67
CA GLU A 345 2.58 -27.12 -15.27
C GLU A 345 3.43 -26.99 -16.53
N THR A 346 3.30 -25.86 -17.24
CA THR A 346 4.08 -25.59 -18.44
C THR A 346 5.49 -25.13 -18.11
N ASP A 347 5.61 -24.25 -17.10
CA ASP A 347 6.87 -23.60 -16.78
C ASP A 347 7.71 -24.41 -15.79
N ASN A 348 7.07 -25.30 -15.02
CA ASN A 348 7.71 -26.09 -13.95
C ASN A 348 7.51 -27.59 -14.18
N GLN A 349 8.33 -28.20 -15.04
CA GLN A 349 8.29 -29.63 -15.39
C GLN A 349 8.79 -30.54 -14.24
N THR A 350 8.39 -30.27 -13.00
CA THR A 350 8.75 -31.04 -11.81
C THR A 350 7.68 -32.06 -11.44
N GLU A 351 8.03 -33.05 -10.61
CA GLU A 351 7.04 -33.98 -10.06
C GLU A 351 5.94 -33.26 -9.26
N ALA A 352 6.29 -32.17 -8.55
CA ALA A 352 5.32 -31.34 -7.83
C ALA A 352 4.29 -30.67 -8.77
N SER A 353 4.70 -30.26 -9.97
CA SER A 353 3.78 -29.70 -10.98
C SER A 353 2.83 -30.74 -11.57
N LYS A 354 3.24 -32.01 -11.57
CA LYS A 354 2.39 -33.13 -12.03
C LYS A 354 1.29 -33.46 -11.02
N ILE A 355 1.53 -33.28 -9.73
CA ILE A 355 0.55 -33.55 -8.65
C ILE A 355 -0.68 -32.65 -8.82
N GLY A 356 -0.49 -31.39 -9.19
CA GLY A 356 -1.59 -30.44 -9.45
C GLY A 356 -2.53 -30.89 -10.57
N ARG A 357 -2.06 -31.63 -11.56
CA ARG A 357 -2.87 -32.16 -12.66
C ARG A 357 -3.88 -33.19 -12.21
N HIS A 358 -3.59 -33.94 -11.15
CA HIS A 358 -4.48 -35.00 -10.66
C HIS A 358 -5.76 -34.45 -9.99
N PHE A 359 -5.78 -33.20 -9.56
CA PHE A 359 -6.98 -32.56 -9.02
C PHE A 359 -8.00 -32.16 -10.08
N PHE A 360 -7.63 -32.12 -11.35
CA PHE A 360 -8.47 -31.62 -12.44
C PHE A 360 -8.70 -32.66 -13.56
N ASN A 361 -8.14 -33.83 -13.43
CA ASN A 361 -8.18 -34.87 -14.48
C ASN A 361 -8.85 -36.19 -14.05
N ASP A 362 -9.51 -36.20 -12.87
CA ASP A 362 -10.32 -37.36 -12.43
C ASP A 362 -11.82 -37.11 -12.62
#